data_aa8f41d848f70686908e14dccc398b53
#
_entry.id   aa8f41d848f70686908e14dccc398b53
#
_cell.length_a   1.000
_cell.length_b   1.000
_cell.length_c   1.000
_cell.angle_alpha   90.00
_cell.angle_beta   90.00
_cell.angle_gamma   90.00
#
_symmetry.space_group_name_H-M   'P 1'
#
loop_
_entity.id
_entity.type
_entity.pdbx_description
1 polymer ?
#
loop_
_entity_poly.entity_id
_entity_poly.type
_entity_poly.pdbx_seq_one_letter_code
_entity_poly.pdbx_strand_id
1 'polypeptide(L)'
;LSKKISDNNSIKDLGENLEGLKLIEKITKPLGINTGLEISKLEREYTELVNLPDKFNELFVSKGWIAHDLINPEIMKKCINCPDKVDSILISYYEENFDRFFRIAMANTLFIRRQELLTFAKEDYFSGRYYSCIPILLMMSDGMINDIRNTGLFASTTDLELWDSISGHSTGLKALTQILNKSRKKTTTDKLDLPYRNGILHGRDLNYYSKEVAIKSFALIFYIADWARSLRDEENRIEEYQKSQAEDVSLFSVLKKLKQHNKEKKEFEKLQKLWEPRKLNPILENVEEGTPELNAVLFLQYIQNKNYGSPVDFYPQSLFKSVIKNEKAGLLKKQFKNIEINNIEIISIEDSASAVSNVKINVAYDINKIKYTSEIDFRMIYEVDGEVHNRLVPNGKWTIYNIEGIIHQFIPNS
;
A
#
# COMPACT_ATOMS: atom_id res chain seq x y z
N LEU A 1 17.37 23.44 13.07
CA LEU A 1 16.51 23.37 11.87
C LEU A 1 15.89 21.98 11.85
N SER A 2 14.56 21.88 11.78
CA SER A 2 13.90 20.60 11.61
C SER A 2 14.27 20.04 10.24
N LYS A 3 14.61 18.75 10.17
CA LYS A 3 14.84 18.04 8.91
C LYS A 3 13.56 18.15 8.06
N LYS A 4 13.71 18.42 6.76
CA LYS A 4 12.60 18.42 5.79
C LYS A 4 12.52 17.05 5.10
N ILE A 5 11.37 16.72 4.53
CA ILE A 5 11.20 15.52 3.70
C ILE A 5 12.14 15.59 2.49
N SER A 6 12.32 16.80 1.94
CA SER A 6 13.31 17.08 0.90
C SER A 6 14.77 16.78 1.30
N ASP A 7 15.04 16.60 2.59
CA ASP A 7 16.37 16.23 3.10
C ASP A 7 16.56 14.69 3.19
N ASN A 8 15.56 13.90 2.83
CA ASN A 8 15.69 12.46 2.76
C ASN A 8 16.74 12.06 1.72
N ASN A 9 17.51 11.01 2.01
CA ASN A 9 18.69 10.69 1.21
C ASN A 9 18.32 10.26 -0.21
N SER A 10 17.28 9.45 -0.42
CA SER A 10 16.82 9.09 -1.77
C SER A 10 16.37 10.30 -2.60
N ILE A 11 15.83 11.33 -1.96
CA ILE A 11 15.44 12.57 -2.62
C ILE A 11 16.68 13.39 -2.99
N LYS A 12 17.69 13.45 -2.12
CA LYS A 12 18.98 14.10 -2.41
C LYS A 12 19.70 13.42 -3.58
N ASP A 13 19.77 12.10 -3.57
CA ASP A 13 20.38 11.33 -4.66
C ASP A 13 19.69 11.59 -6.00
N LEU A 14 18.36 11.69 -5.99
CA LEU A 14 17.61 12.06 -7.19
C LEU A 14 17.97 13.47 -7.68
N GLY A 15 18.18 14.42 -6.76
CA GLY A 15 18.64 15.77 -7.07
C GLY A 15 20.04 15.80 -7.66
N GLU A 16 20.98 15.06 -7.06
CA GLU A 16 22.37 14.95 -7.55
C GLU A 16 22.42 14.30 -8.92
N ASN A 17 21.65 13.25 -9.16
CA ASN A 17 21.51 12.65 -10.47
C ASN A 17 20.96 13.64 -11.52
N LEU A 18 19.98 14.48 -11.15
CA LEU A 18 19.45 15.51 -12.04
C LEU A 18 20.51 16.58 -12.38
N GLU A 19 21.31 17.02 -11.41
CA GLU A 19 22.45 17.92 -11.67
C GLU A 19 23.51 17.27 -12.58
N GLY A 20 23.80 15.99 -12.39
CA GLY A 20 24.65 15.20 -13.29
C GLY A 20 24.12 15.18 -14.73
N LEU A 21 22.80 15.01 -14.92
CA LEU A 21 22.16 15.05 -16.24
C LEU A 21 22.26 16.43 -16.90
N LYS A 22 22.12 17.52 -16.12
CA LYS A 22 22.32 18.89 -16.62
C LYS A 22 23.73 19.11 -17.10
N LEU A 23 24.72 18.58 -16.36
CA LEU A 23 26.13 18.69 -16.75
C LEU A 23 26.39 17.95 -18.07
N ILE A 24 25.83 16.75 -18.21
CA ILE A 24 25.90 15.96 -19.46
C ILE A 24 25.28 16.72 -20.62
N GLU A 25 24.09 17.33 -20.45
CA GLU A 25 23.45 18.13 -21.49
C GLU A 25 24.33 19.31 -21.92
N LYS A 26 24.93 20.02 -20.96
CA LYS A 26 25.85 21.15 -21.25
C LYS A 26 27.07 20.72 -22.10
N ILE A 27 27.56 19.48 -21.92
CA ILE A 27 28.71 18.96 -22.66
C ILE A 27 28.30 18.41 -24.03
N THR A 28 27.17 17.72 -24.12
CA THR A 28 26.71 17.01 -25.32
C THR A 28 26.01 17.94 -26.33
N LYS A 29 25.30 18.96 -25.86
CA LYS A 29 24.56 19.90 -26.70
C LYS A 29 25.45 20.67 -27.69
N PRO A 30 26.65 21.20 -27.32
CA PRO A 30 27.59 21.82 -28.25
C PRO A 30 28.18 20.85 -29.29
N LEU A 31 28.20 19.52 -28.96
CA LEU A 31 28.69 18.47 -29.84
C LEU A 31 27.63 17.92 -30.80
N GLY A 32 26.42 18.52 -30.80
CA GLY A 32 25.31 18.07 -31.64
C GLY A 32 24.69 16.72 -31.22
N ILE A 33 25.03 16.21 -30.02
CA ILE A 33 24.49 14.95 -29.49
C ILE A 33 23.19 15.27 -28.76
N ASN A 34 22.07 14.81 -29.35
CA ASN A 34 20.76 14.90 -28.71
C ASN A 34 20.56 13.74 -27.74
N THR A 35 20.48 13.99 -26.45
CA THR A 35 20.24 12.97 -25.43
C THR A 35 18.79 12.50 -25.38
N GLY A 36 17.87 13.20 -26.04
CA GLY A 36 16.44 12.92 -26.00
C GLY A 36 15.77 13.15 -24.63
N LEU A 37 16.48 13.79 -23.69
CA LEU A 37 15.99 14.08 -22.35
C LEU A 37 15.46 15.51 -22.26
N GLU A 38 14.24 15.65 -21.78
CA GLU A 38 13.64 16.94 -21.44
C GLU A 38 14.04 17.38 -20.02
N ILE A 39 15.35 17.69 -19.82
CA ILE A 39 15.92 17.94 -18.49
C ILE A 39 15.20 19.09 -17.77
N SER A 40 14.82 20.15 -18.48
CA SER A 40 14.05 21.26 -17.90
C SER A 40 12.65 20.86 -17.40
N LYS A 41 12.04 19.82 -17.99
CA LYS A 41 10.79 19.25 -17.53
C LYS A 41 11.01 18.41 -16.28
N LEU A 42 12.03 17.54 -16.29
CA LEU A 42 12.42 16.73 -15.13
C LEU A 42 12.77 17.58 -13.92
N GLU A 43 13.45 18.69 -14.12
CA GLU A 43 13.79 19.64 -13.05
C GLU A 43 12.54 20.29 -12.42
N ARG A 44 11.59 20.69 -13.23
CA ARG A 44 10.32 21.24 -12.72
C ARG A 44 9.54 20.19 -11.94
N GLU A 45 9.40 19.00 -12.50
CA GLU A 45 8.71 17.88 -11.84
C GLU A 45 9.39 17.50 -10.52
N TYR A 46 10.71 17.42 -10.49
CA TYR A 46 11.50 17.20 -9.28
C TYR A 46 11.26 18.28 -8.23
N THR A 47 11.41 19.57 -8.61
CA THR A 47 11.24 20.69 -7.67
C THR A 47 9.83 20.75 -7.09
N GLU A 48 8.81 20.44 -7.90
CA GLU A 48 7.43 20.39 -7.45
C GLU A 48 7.19 19.23 -6.48
N LEU A 49 7.69 18.04 -6.81
CA LEU A 49 7.46 16.83 -6.00
C LEU A 49 8.20 16.86 -4.68
N VAL A 50 9.44 17.36 -4.66
CA VAL A 50 10.30 17.35 -3.47
C VAL A 50 9.75 18.23 -2.35
N ASN A 51 9.22 19.42 -2.68
CA ASN A 51 8.70 20.35 -1.67
C ASN A 51 7.22 20.13 -1.32
N LEU A 52 6.52 19.31 -2.09
CA LEU A 52 5.08 19.14 -1.97
C LEU A 52 4.67 18.50 -0.63
N PRO A 53 5.32 17.42 -0.15
CA PRO A 53 4.97 16.79 1.13
C PRO A 53 5.22 17.71 2.34
N ASP A 54 6.33 18.44 2.35
CA ASP A 54 6.64 19.39 3.44
C ASP A 54 5.59 20.50 3.52
N LYS A 55 5.25 21.11 2.39
CA LYS A 55 4.23 22.15 2.31
C LYS A 55 2.84 21.61 2.70
N PHE A 56 2.53 20.38 2.30
CA PHE A 56 1.27 19.76 2.66
C PHE A 56 1.18 19.52 4.18
N ASN A 57 2.23 18.96 4.80
CA ASN A 57 2.28 18.74 6.24
C ASN A 57 2.21 20.04 7.03
N GLU A 58 2.96 21.09 6.62
CA GLU A 58 2.93 22.40 7.25
C GLU A 58 1.51 22.98 7.32
N LEU A 59 0.74 22.85 6.25
CA LEU A 59 -0.62 23.40 6.17
C LEU A 59 -1.67 22.54 6.87
N PHE A 60 -1.52 21.20 6.86
CA PHE A 60 -2.65 20.33 7.13
C PHE A 60 -2.44 19.32 8.26
N VAL A 61 -1.25 19.18 8.84
CA VAL A 61 -1.06 18.28 10.00
C VAL A 61 -1.94 18.68 11.18
N SER A 62 -2.14 19.99 11.39
CA SER A 62 -3.04 20.51 12.44
C SER A 62 -4.51 20.16 12.20
N LYS A 63 -4.88 19.86 10.96
CA LYS A 63 -6.22 19.39 10.54
C LYS A 63 -6.33 17.86 10.50
N GLY A 64 -5.27 17.12 10.89
CA GLY A 64 -5.28 15.65 10.92
C GLY A 64 -4.82 14.97 9.64
N TRP A 65 -4.29 15.71 8.67
CA TRP A 65 -3.83 15.18 7.40
C TRP A 65 -2.32 15.29 7.25
N ILE A 66 -1.68 14.20 6.80
CA ILE A 66 -0.25 14.17 6.50
C ILE A 66 0.00 13.56 5.11
N ALA A 67 1.13 13.92 4.52
CA ALA A 67 1.63 13.31 3.31
C ALA A 67 2.10 11.87 3.60
N HIS A 68 1.89 10.97 2.64
CA HIS A 68 2.35 9.58 2.63
C HIS A 68 2.50 9.10 1.19
N ASP A 69 3.22 7.98 0.96
CA ASP A 69 3.56 7.51 -0.39
C ASP A 69 2.35 7.18 -1.29
N LEU A 70 1.21 6.85 -0.69
CA LEU A 70 0.02 6.45 -1.44
C LEU A 70 -0.89 7.61 -1.87
N ILE A 71 -0.66 8.82 -1.35
CA ILE A 71 -1.46 9.99 -1.75
C ILE A 71 -0.99 10.50 -3.12
N ASN A 72 -1.96 10.75 -4.01
CA ASN A 72 -1.65 11.29 -5.32
C ASN A 72 -1.11 12.73 -5.20
N PRO A 73 0.06 13.07 -5.78
CA PRO A 73 0.62 14.42 -5.77
C PRO A 73 -0.36 15.51 -6.27
N GLU A 74 -1.18 15.20 -7.26
CA GLU A 74 -2.18 16.15 -7.78
C GLU A 74 -3.27 16.48 -6.75
N ILE A 75 -3.62 15.52 -5.88
CA ILE A 75 -4.54 15.78 -4.77
C ILE A 75 -3.89 16.68 -3.73
N MET A 76 -2.61 16.47 -3.40
CA MET A 76 -1.89 17.37 -2.49
C MET A 76 -1.83 18.80 -3.07
N LYS A 77 -1.53 18.96 -4.35
CA LYS A 77 -1.55 20.26 -5.03
C LYS A 77 -2.93 20.91 -4.97
N LYS A 78 -4.00 20.14 -5.24
CA LYS A 78 -5.38 20.63 -5.15
C LYS A 78 -5.73 21.11 -3.75
N CYS A 79 -5.31 20.38 -2.70
CA CYS A 79 -5.51 20.79 -1.31
C CYS A 79 -4.76 22.07 -0.98
N ILE A 80 -3.50 22.21 -1.39
CA ILE A 80 -2.68 23.40 -1.16
C ILE A 80 -3.27 24.64 -1.85
N ASN A 81 -3.85 24.46 -3.03
CA ASN A 81 -4.49 25.54 -3.77
C ASN A 81 -5.88 25.91 -3.22
N CYS A 82 -6.52 25.02 -2.48
CA CYS A 82 -7.84 25.23 -1.91
C CYS A 82 -7.88 24.81 -0.42
N PRO A 83 -7.10 25.48 0.48
CA PRO A 83 -6.88 25.03 1.85
C PRO A 83 -8.16 24.98 2.71
N ASP A 84 -9.14 25.84 2.41
CA ASP A 84 -10.44 25.85 3.10
C ASP A 84 -11.30 24.62 2.76
N LYS A 85 -11.02 23.95 1.64
CA LYS A 85 -11.75 22.77 1.18
C LYS A 85 -10.99 21.46 1.43
N VAL A 86 -9.88 21.49 2.16
CA VAL A 86 -8.99 20.32 2.34
C VAL A 86 -9.75 19.12 2.88
N ASP A 87 -10.59 19.31 3.91
CA ASP A 87 -11.34 18.21 4.53
C ASP A 87 -12.30 17.58 3.52
N SER A 88 -13.07 18.37 2.76
CA SER A 88 -13.99 17.83 1.75
C SER A 88 -13.25 17.12 0.61
N ILE A 89 -12.11 17.66 0.15
CA ILE A 89 -11.30 17.05 -0.91
C ILE A 89 -10.75 15.70 -0.44
N LEU A 90 -10.16 15.64 0.76
CA LEU A 90 -9.52 14.44 1.26
C LEU A 90 -10.53 13.39 1.71
N ILE A 91 -11.64 13.77 2.33
CA ILE A 91 -12.72 12.83 2.66
C ILE A 91 -13.17 12.11 1.37
N SER A 92 -13.51 12.84 0.31
CA SER A 92 -13.93 12.23 -0.96
C SER A 92 -12.81 11.34 -1.54
N TYR A 93 -11.58 11.81 -1.56
CA TYR A 93 -10.44 11.06 -2.09
C TYR A 93 -10.21 9.74 -1.34
N TYR A 94 -10.26 9.76 -0.01
CA TYR A 94 -10.08 8.55 0.80
C TYR A 94 -11.27 7.60 0.65
N GLU A 95 -12.49 8.08 0.50
CA GLU A 95 -13.66 7.24 0.24
C GLU A 95 -13.61 6.57 -1.14
N GLU A 96 -13.28 7.32 -2.18
CA GLU A 96 -13.13 6.80 -3.55
C GLU A 96 -12.02 5.75 -3.67
N ASN A 97 -10.97 5.85 -2.84
CA ASN A 97 -9.83 4.95 -2.83
C ASN A 97 -9.80 4.00 -1.63
N PHE A 98 -10.88 3.94 -0.84
CA PHE A 98 -10.91 3.24 0.46
C PHE A 98 -10.49 1.78 0.32
N ASP A 99 -11.09 1.03 -0.57
CA ASP A 99 -10.80 -0.39 -0.78
C ASP A 99 -9.36 -0.64 -1.24
N ARG A 100 -8.81 0.28 -2.02
CA ARG A 100 -7.40 0.22 -2.41
C ARG A 100 -6.48 0.41 -1.21
N PHE A 101 -6.70 1.46 -0.41
CA PHE A 101 -5.88 1.71 0.78
C PHE A 101 -6.03 0.63 1.84
N PHE A 102 -7.25 0.18 2.06
CA PHE A 102 -7.54 -0.89 3.01
C PHE A 102 -6.84 -2.19 2.61
N ARG A 103 -6.88 -2.59 1.33
CA ARG A 103 -6.15 -3.76 0.83
C ARG A 103 -4.64 -3.63 0.99
N ILE A 104 -4.07 -2.46 0.69
CA ILE A 104 -2.63 -2.22 0.86
C ILE A 104 -2.25 -2.33 2.35
N ALA A 105 -3.05 -1.78 3.25
CA ALA A 105 -2.84 -1.91 4.67
C ALA A 105 -2.91 -3.38 5.12
N MET A 106 -3.94 -4.12 4.70
CA MET A 106 -4.13 -5.54 5.05
C MET A 106 -3.04 -6.47 4.47
N ALA A 107 -2.31 -6.06 3.45
CA ALA A 107 -1.14 -6.80 2.96
C ALA A 107 0.06 -6.79 3.94
N ASN A 108 0.03 -5.95 4.96
CA ASN A 108 1.07 -5.91 5.98
C ASN A 108 0.75 -6.88 7.13
N THR A 109 1.73 -7.70 7.53
CA THR A 109 1.58 -8.74 8.57
C THR A 109 1.10 -8.21 9.92
N LEU A 110 1.39 -6.95 10.26
CA LEU A 110 0.92 -6.29 11.48
C LEU A 110 -0.60 -6.12 11.53
N PHE A 111 -1.21 -5.96 10.37
CA PHE A 111 -2.65 -5.73 10.25
C PHE A 111 -3.43 -7.04 10.23
N ILE A 112 -2.83 -8.15 9.80
CA ILE A 112 -3.50 -9.45 9.70
C ILE A 112 -4.06 -9.92 11.04
N ARG A 113 -3.30 -9.77 12.13
CA ARG A 113 -3.77 -10.15 13.46
C ARG A 113 -4.99 -9.34 13.95
N ARG A 114 -5.22 -8.19 13.34
CA ARG A 114 -6.29 -7.22 13.68
C ARG A 114 -7.34 -7.10 12.59
N GLN A 115 -7.24 -7.95 11.56
CA GLN A 115 -8.06 -7.86 10.36
C GLN A 115 -9.55 -7.90 10.67
N GLU A 116 -9.98 -8.79 11.55
CA GLU A 116 -11.39 -8.92 11.94
C GLU A 116 -11.95 -7.60 12.50
N LEU A 117 -11.26 -7.02 13.51
CA LEU A 117 -11.68 -5.74 14.11
C LEU A 117 -11.62 -4.56 13.12
N LEU A 118 -10.62 -4.55 12.23
CA LEU A 118 -10.52 -3.51 11.20
C LEU A 118 -11.59 -3.67 10.13
N THR A 119 -12.03 -4.90 9.83
CA THR A 119 -13.15 -5.17 8.92
C THR A 119 -14.46 -4.71 9.55
N PHE A 120 -14.73 -5.02 10.82
CA PHE A 120 -15.90 -4.50 11.53
C PHE A 120 -15.89 -2.97 11.59
N ALA A 121 -14.75 -2.35 11.84
CA ALA A 121 -14.64 -0.90 11.81
C ALA A 121 -14.95 -0.32 10.41
N LYS A 122 -14.53 -1.00 9.33
CA LYS A 122 -14.89 -0.63 7.95
C LYS A 122 -16.40 -0.72 7.71
N GLU A 123 -17.03 -1.83 8.11
CA GLU A 123 -18.47 -2.04 7.99
C GLU A 123 -19.26 -0.98 8.78
N ASP A 124 -18.81 -0.66 10.00
CA ASP A 124 -19.38 0.40 10.83
C ASP A 124 -19.26 1.77 10.17
N TYR A 125 -18.12 2.07 9.55
CA TYR A 125 -17.91 3.32 8.83
C TYR A 125 -18.91 3.49 7.68
N PHE A 126 -19.03 2.50 6.81
CA PHE A 126 -19.97 2.57 5.66
C PHE A 126 -21.43 2.48 6.07
N SER A 127 -21.72 1.95 7.27
CA SER A 127 -23.06 1.94 7.87
C SER A 127 -23.37 3.22 8.68
N GLY A 128 -22.45 4.19 8.74
CA GLY A 128 -22.62 5.42 9.50
C GLY A 128 -22.50 5.29 11.02
N ARG A 129 -22.06 4.12 11.52
CA ARG A 129 -21.86 3.85 12.96
C ARG A 129 -20.49 4.36 13.44
N TYR A 130 -20.24 5.65 13.27
CA TYR A 130 -18.93 6.28 13.56
C TYR A 130 -18.54 6.18 15.03
N TYR A 131 -19.50 6.12 15.97
CA TYR A 131 -19.24 5.97 17.40
C TYR A 131 -18.54 4.66 17.76
N SER A 132 -18.73 3.61 16.97
CA SER A 132 -18.10 2.30 17.21
C SER A 132 -16.75 2.17 16.50
N CYS A 133 -16.63 2.59 15.24
CA CYS A 133 -15.40 2.41 14.47
C CYS A 133 -14.24 3.28 15.00
N ILE A 134 -14.48 4.52 15.44
CA ILE A 134 -13.42 5.45 15.86
C ILE A 134 -12.60 4.91 17.05
N PRO A 135 -13.21 4.47 18.18
CA PRO A 135 -12.44 3.90 19.28
C PRO A 135 -11.65 2.65 18.89
N ILE A 136 -12.24 1.77 18.05
CA ILE A 136 -11.55 0.59 17.54
C ILE A 136 -10.31 0.99 16.75
N LEU A 137 -10.42 1.95 15.83
CA LEU A 137 -9.30 2.40 15.02
C LEU A 137 -8.17 3.02 15.85
N LEU A 138 -8.50 3.82 16.86
CA LEU A 138 -7.51 4.40 17.79
C LEU A 138 -6.80 3.32 18.61
N MET A 139 -7.54 2.33 19.12
CA MET A 139 -6.99 1.19 19.84
C MET A 139 -6.08 0.34 18.95
N MET A 140 -6.50 0.06 17.70
CA MET A 140 -5.70 -0.71 16.74
C MET A 140 -4.43 0.02 16.36
N SER A 141 -4.50 1.34 16.14
CA SER A 141 -3.33 2.19 15.84
C SER A 141 -2.27 2.13 16.94
N ASP A 142 -2.69 2.23 18.19
CA ASP A 142 -1.79 2.18 19.35
C ASP A 142 -1.13 0.80 19.49
N GLY A 143 -1.93 -0.27 19.38
CA GLY A 143 -1.47 -1.64 19.48
C GLY A 143 -0.52 -2.07 18.36
N MET A 144 -0.71 -1.58 17.13
CA MET A 144 0.18 -1.90 16.00
C MET A 144 1.60 -1.35 16.22
N ILE A 145 1.72 -0.12 16.65
CA ILE A 145 3.02 0.48 16.92
C ILE A 145 3.67 -0.17 18.16
N ASN A 146 2.86 -0.51 19.17
CA ASN A 146 3.38 -1.20 20.37
C ASN A 146 3.98 -2.58 20.04
N ASP A 147 3.43 -3.31 19.08
CA ASP A 147 3.99 -4.59 18.64
C ASP A 147 5.41 -4.45 18.04
N ILE A 148 5.75 -3.28 17.49
CA ILE A 148 7.03 -3.02 16.83
C ILE A 148 8.02 -2.31 17.77
N ARG A 149 7.55 -1.27 18.45
CA ARG A 149 8.41 -0.36 19.20
C ARG A 149 8.42 -0.64 20.71
N ASN A 150 7.60 -1.62 21.18
CA ASN A 150 7.36 -1.90 22.60
C ASN A 150 6.85 -0.68 23.40
N THR A 151 6.34 0.31 22.68
CA THR A 151 5.71 1.53 23.20
C THR A 151 4.56 1.91 22.28
N GLY A 152 3.44 2.39 22.86
CA GLY A 152 2.26 2.76 22.08
C GLY A 152 2.50 3.96 21.17
N LEU A 153 1.68 4.07 20.10
CA LEU A 153 1.75 5.16 19.12
C LEU A 153 1.75 6.55 19.77
N PHE A 154 0.98 6.72 20.83
CA PHE A 154 0.76 8.01 21.48
C PHE A 154 1.69 8.27 22.67
N ALA A 155 2.64 7.38 22.97
CA ALA A 155 3.64 7.62 23.99
C ALA A 155 4.69 8.62 23.48
N SER A 156 5.08 9.56 24.34
CA SER A 156 6.05 10.61 23.99
C SER A 156 7.45 10.06 23.66
N THR A 157 7.73 8.85 24.13
CA THR A 157 9.01 8.14 23.95
C THR A 157 9.06 7.30 22.68
N THR A 158 7.93 7.14 21.97
CA THR A 158 7.89 6.30 20.76
C THR A 158 8.63 6.99 19.63
N ASP A 159 9.63 6.30 19.10
CA ASP A 159 10.36 6.74 17.91
C ASP A 159 9.61 6.29 16.66
N LEU A 160 9.07 7.28 15.94
CA LEU A 160 8.34 7.10 14.69
C LEU A 160 9.14 7.62 13.50
N GLU A 161 10.33 8.20 13.72
CA GLU A 161 11.15 8.70 12.63
C GLU A 161 11.87 7.56 11.93
N LEU A 162 11.87 7.61 10.62
CA LEU A 162 12.57 6.67 9.75
C LEU A 162 13.58 7.41 8.87
N TRP A 163 14.60 6.68 8.45
CA TRP A 163 15.73 7.21 7.69
C TRP A 163 15.29 7.84 6.36
N ASP A 164 14.33 7.21 5.65
CA ASP A 164 13.89 7.63 4.32
C ASP A 164 12.41 7.31 4.08
N SER A 165 11.53 8.04 4.76
CA SER A 165 10.08 7.86 4.70
C SER A 165 9.37 9.21 4.69
N ILE A 166 8.26 9.32 3.95
CA ILE A 166 7.42 10.51 3.95
C ILE A 166 6.54 10.51 5.20
N SER A 167 5.81 9.44 5.46
CA SER A 167 4.95 9.33 6.66
C SER A 167 5.76 9.26 7.97
N GLY A 168 6.91 8.58 7.95
CA GLY A 168 7.84 8.48 9.08
C GLY A 168 8.72 9.70 9.32
N HIS A 169 8.51 10.79 8.60
CA HIS A 169 9.24 12.04 8.85
C HIS A 169 8.72 12.75 10.11
N SER A 170 9.58 13.59 10.73
CA SER A 170 9.23 14.33 11.95
C SER A 170 8.00 15.23 11.81
N THR A 171 7.76 15.79 10.62
CA THR A 171 6.57 16.60 10.29
C THR A 171 5.33 15.77 9.95
N GLY A 172 5.48 14.44 9.78
CA GLY A 172 4.42 13.49 9.44
C GLY A 172 3.76 12.88 10.69
N LEU A 173 3.87 11.55 10.81
CA LEU A 173 3.16 10.76 11.83
C LEU A 173 3.49 11.21 13.25
N LYS A 174 4.76 11.56 13.54
CA LYS A 174 5.17 12.06 14.86
C LYS A 174 4.46 13.36 15.24
N ALA A 175 4.40 14.34 14.33
CA ALA A 175 3.70 15.60 14.57
C ALA A 175 2.20 15.39 14.74
N LEU A 176 1.60 14.53 13.90
CA LEU A 176 0.18 14.18 13.99
C LEU A 176 -0.16 13.54 15.33
N THR A 177 0.62 12.58 15.79
CA THR A 177 0.35 11.88 17.07
C THR A 177 0.42 12.81 18.27
N GLN A 178 1.31 13.79 18.26
CA GLN A 178 1.36 14.83 19.30
C GLN A 178 0.08 15.66 19.35
N ILE A 179 -0.51 15.97 18.21
CA ILE A 179 -1.79 16.70 18.12
C ILE A 179 -2.94 15.83 18.65
N LEU A 180 -3.01 14.57 18.22
CA LEU A 180 -4.07 13.64 18.60
C LEU A 180 -3.99 13.21 20.08
N ASN A 181 -2.82 13.32 20.71
CA ASN A 181 -2.59 12.93 22.10
C ASN A 181 -2.89 14.05 23.11
N LYS A 182 -3.46 15.18 22.69
CA LYS A 182 -3.81 16.27 23.59
C LYS A 182 -4.69 15.77 24.75
N SER A 183 -4.30 16.09 25.97
CA SER A 183 -5.07 15.74 27.17
C SER A 183 -6.31 16.63 27.31
N ARG A 184 -7.40 16.03 27.82
CA ARG A 184 -8.63 16.75 28.15
C ARG A 184 -8.82 16.83 29.66
N LYS A 185 -8.95 18.04 30.18
CA LYS A 185 -9.17 18.26 31.64
C LYS A 185 -10.62 18.11 32.06
N LYS A 186 -11.57 18.39 31.15
CA LYS A 186 -13.01 18.35 31.43
C LYS A 186 -13.73 17.57 30.33
N THR A 187 -14.86 16.97 30.69
CA THR A 187 -15.79 16.36 29.73
C THR A 187 -16.47 17.46 28.91
N THR A 188 -16.57 17.25 27.59
CA THR A 188 -17.25 18.17 26.67
C THR A 188 -18.14 17.43 25.70
N THR A 189 -19.18 18.11 25.24
CA THR A 189 -20.09 17.69 24.16
C THR A 189 -19.87 18.49 22.89
N ASP A 190 -18.81 19.30 22.82
CA ASP A 190 -18.48 20.05 21.64
C ASP A 190 -18.14 19.09 20.48
N LYS A 191 -18.54 19.46 19.27
CA LYS A 191 -18.25 18.68 18.07
C LYS A 191 -16.72 18.66 17.84
N LEU A 192 -16.18 17.48 17.58
CA LEU A 192 -14.77 17.32 17.22
C LEU A 192 -14.57 17.29 15.72
N ASP A 193 -13.40 17.73 15.30
CA ASP A 193 -12.85 17.66 13.93
C ASP A 193 -11.69 16.65 13.82
N LEU A 194 -11.14 16.21 14.97
CA LEU A 194 -10.00 15.30 15.06
C LEU A 194 -10.28 14.14 16.03
N PRO A 195 -9.70 12.96 15.78
CA PRO A 195 -9.78 11.80 16.67
C PRO A 195 -8.83 11.96 17.87
N TYR A 196 -9.13 12.85 18.80
CA TYR A 196 -8.32 13.06 20.01
C TYR A 196 -8.36 11.83 20.92
N ARG A 197 -7.28 11.04 20.89
CA ARG A 197 -7.20 9.73 21.56
C ARG A 197 -7.56 9.79 23.03
N ASN A 198 -6.95 10.71 23.77
CA ASN A 198 -7.17 10.79 25.23
C ASN A 198 -8.60 11.20 25.57
N GLY A 199 -9.18 12.15 24.82
CA GLY A 199 -10.54 12.58 25.04
C GLY A 199 -11.56 11.47 24.74
N ILE A 200 -11.39 10.79 23.64
CA ILE A 200 -12.32 9.75 23.16
C ILE A 200 -12.22 8.48 24.04
N LEU A 201 -11.02 7.91 24.18
CA LEU A 201 -10.86 6.62 24.88
C LEU A 201 -11.05 6.73 26.41
N HIS A 202 -10.91 7.93 26.98
CA HIS A 202 -11.22 8.18 28.40
C HIS A 202 -12.64 8.72 28.64
N GLY A 203 -13.48 8.78 27.59
CA GLY A 203 -14.87 9.20 27.71
C GLY A 203 -15.05 10.66 28.09
N ARG A 204 -14.16 11.55 27.72
CA ARG A 204 -14.21 12.99 27.98
C ARG A 204 -14.70 13.81 26.81
N ASP A 205 -14.39 13.40 25.60
CA ASP A 205 -14.88 13.99 24.36
C ASP A 205 -16.07 13.14 23.87
N LEU A 206 -17.31 13.59 24.13
CA LEU A 206 -18.51 12.78 23.92
C LEU A 206 -19.11 12.93 22.52
N ASN A 207 -18.82 14.02 21.80
CA ASN A 207 -19.38 14.30 20.47
C ASN A 207 -18.32 14.11 19.36
N TYR A 208 -17.74 12.91 19.30
CA TYR A 208 -16.66 12.55 18.37
C TYR A 208 -17.17 11.82 17.11
N TYR A 209 -18.39 11.33 17.10
CA TYR A 209 -18.94 10.41 16.10
C TYR A 209 -19.39 11.11 14.82
N SER A 210 -18.48 11.74 14.13
CA SER A 210 -18.70 12.32 12.82
C SER A 210 -17.96 11.55 11.71
N LYS A 211 -18.48 11.63 10.47
CA LYS A 211 -17.83 11.07 9.28
C LYS A 211 -16.38 11.56 9.13
N GLU A 212 -16.18 12.85 9.41
CA GLU A 212 -14.87 13.49 9.32
C GLU A 212 -13.85 12.87 10.30
N VAL A 213 -14.25 12.73 11.58
CA VAL A 213 -13.38 12.10 12.60
C VAL A 213 -13.11 10.62 12.26
N ALA A 214 -14.13 9.92 11.74
CA ALA A 214 -14.01 8.51 11.37
C ALA A 214 -13.03 8.29 10.21
N ILE A 215 -13.13 9.08 9.14
CA ILE A 215 -12.21 8.93 8.00
C ILE A 215 -10.77 9.35 8.37
N LYS A 216 -10.59 10.35 9.24
CA LYS A 216 -9.28 10.73 9.78
C LYS A 216 -8.69 9.61 10.65
N SER A 217 -9.53 8.85 11.36
CA SER A 217 -9.10 7.67 12.10
C SER A 217 -8.66 6.53 11.16
N PHE A 218 -9.33 6.33 10.03
CA PHE A 218 -8.87 5.40 8.99
C PHE A 218 -7.61 5.89 8.30
N ALA A 219 -7.49 7.18 8.01
CA ALA A 219 -6.29 7.76 7.44
C ALA A 219 -5.07 7.49 8.34
N LEU A 220 -5.24 7.57 9.68
CA LEU A 220 -4.18 7.19 10.63
C LEU A 220 -3.74 5.73 10.45
N ILE A 221 -4.67 4.79 10.24
CA ILE A 221 -4.36 3.39 9.93
C ILE A 221 -3.54 3.30 8.64
N PHE A 222 -3.91 4.04 7.60
CA PHE A 222 -3.20 4.04 6.32
C PHE A 222 -1.79 4.66 6.44
N TYR A 223 -1.61 5.68 7.25
CA TYR A 223 -0.30 6.27 7.56
C TYR A 223 0.61 5.27 8.29
N ILE A 224 0.05 4.52 9.25
CA ILE A 224 0.78 3.46 9.96
C ILE A 224 1.16 2.33 9.01
N ALA A 225 0.29 1.96 8.07
CA ALA A 225 0.60 0.95 7.06
C ALA A 225 1.76 1.37 6.15
N ASP A 226 1.77 2.64 5.74
CA ASP A 226 2.84 3.24 4.97
C ASP A 226 4.16 3.28 5.74
N TRP A 227 4.11 3.76 6.99
CA TRP A 227 5.24 3.76 7.91
C TRP A 227 5.81 2.35 8.15
N ALA A 228 4.97 1.37 8.40
CA ALA A 228 5.39 -0.02 8.65
C ALA A 228 6.02 -0.67 7.40
N ARG A 229 5.56 -0.29 6.20
CA ARG A 229 6.19 -0.70 4.94
C ARG A 229 7.59 -0.09 4.81
N SER A 230 7.73 1.20 5.07
CA SER A 230 9.01 1.91 5.03
C SER A 230 10.00 1.35 6.04
N LEU A 231 9.53 1.01 7.24
CA LEU A 231 10.38 0.39 8.29
C LEU A 231 10.93 -0.97 7.85
N ARG A 232 10.08 -1.82 7.26
CA ARG A 232 10.51 -3.15 6.78
C ARG A 232 11.60 -3.06 5.71
N ASP A 233 11.52 -2.04 4.88
CA ASP A 233 12.44 -1.84 3.77
C ASP A 233 13.64 -0.95 4.15
N GLU A 234 13.71 -0.46 5.41
CA GLU A 234 14.73 0.49 5.87
C GLU A 234 16.15 -0.08 5.79
N GLU A 235 16.37 -1.31 6.24
CA GLU A 235 17.69 -1.96 6.22
C GLU A 235 18.20 -2.12 4.78
N ASN A 236 17.33 -2.58 3.88
CA ASN A 236 17.66 -2.74 2.47
C ASN A 236 18.02 -1.39 1.81
N ARG A 237 17.25 -0.33 2.12
CA ARG A 237 17.49 1.03 1.58
C ARG A 237 18.80 1.61 2.09
N ILE A 238 19.14 1.40 3.37
CA ILE A 238 20.42 1.84 3.93
C ILE A 238 21.58 1.14 3.22
N GLU A 239 21.50 -0.17 3.01
CA GLU A 239 22.53 -0.92 2.29
C GLU A 239 22.69 -0.47 0.83
N GLU A 240 21.56 -0.29 0.12
CA GLU A 240 21.55 0.20 -1.27
C GLU A 240 22.15 1.60 -1.36
N TYR A 241 21.79 2.48 -0.43
CA TYR A 241 22.36 3.83 -0.37
C TYR A 241 23.87 3.80 -0.13
N GLN A 242 24.36 2.99 0.82
CA GLN A 242 25.80 2.86 1.07
C GLN A 242 26.56 2.30 -0.15
N LYS A 243 25.95 1.34 -0.87
CA LYS A 243 26.52 0.80 -2.11
C LYS A 243 26.56 1.86 -3.22
N SER A 244 25.51 2.67 -3.37
CA SER A 244 25.45 3.73 -4.39
C SER A 244 26.48 4.83 -4.15
N GLN A 245 26.76 5.17 -2.89
CA GLN A 245 27.79 6.15 -2.52
C GLN A 245 29.21 5.63 -2.75
N ALA A 246 29.40 4.29 -2.73
CA ALA A 246 30.70 3.66 -2.99
C ALA A 246 30.97 3.44 -4.50
N GLU A 247 29.97 3.56 -5.36
CA GLU A 247 30.14 3.48 -6.81
C GLU A 247 30.70 4.80 -7.36
N ASP A 248 31.87 4.72 -8.00
CA ASP A 248 32.45 5.85 -8.74
C ASP A 248 31.50 6.30 -9.85
N VAL A 249 30.87 7.46 -9.68
CA VAL A 249 29.93 8.04 -10.67
C VAL A 249 30.74 8.61 -11.83
N SER A 250 31.26 7.74 -12.70
CA SER A 250 31.86 8.20 -13.95
C SER A 250 30.74 8.60 -14.94
N LEU A 251 30.95 9.66 -15.71
CA LEU A 251 30.06 10.07 -16.81
C LEU A 251 29.69 8.90 -17.73
N PHE A 252 30.60 7.96 -17.91
CA PHE A 252 30.41 6.76 -18.71
C PHE A 252 29.41 5.78 -18.07
N SER A 253 29.43 5.61 -16.73
CA SER A 253 28.49 4.74 -16.01
C SER A 253 27.07 5.31 -16.04
N VAL A 254 26.92 6.62 -15.90
CA VAL A 254 25.62 7.31 -16.00
C VAL A 254 25.05 7.19 -17.42
N LEU A 255 25.84 7.41 -18.45
CA LEU A 255 25.41 7.24 -19.84
C LEU A 255 25.04 5.78 -20.17
N LYS A 256 25.74 4.81 -19.59
CA LYS A 256 25.42 3.39 -19.71
C LYS A 256 24.08 3.05 -19.03
N LYS A 257 23.87 3.54 -17.80
CA LYS A 257 22.60 3.38 -17.05
C LYS A 257 21.42 4.02 -17.81
N LEU A 258 21.61 5.22 -18.37
CA LEU A 258 20.59 5.90 -19.18
C LEU A 258 20.26 5.14 -20.49
N LYS A 259 21.27 4.64 -21.20
CA LYS A 259 21.06 3.83 -22.39
C LYS A 259 20.29 2.53 -22.07
N GLN A 260 20.64 1.90 -20.96
CA GLN A 260 19.98 0.68 -20.49
C GLN A 260 18.51 0.99 -20.14
N HIS A 261 18.26 2.02 -19.35
CA HIS A 261 16.90 2.44 -18.97
C HIS A 261 16.03 2.80 -20.19
N ASN A 262 16.59 3.53 -21.16
CA ASN A 262 15.88 3.85 -22.41
C ASN A 262 15.59 2.61 -23.25
N LYS A 263 16.45 1.60 -23.23
CA LYS A 263 16.22 0.31 -23.90
C LYS A 263 15.07 -0.44 -23.21
N GLU A 264 15.11 -0.56 -21.88
CA GLU A 264 14.08 -1.21 -21.08
C GLU A 264 12.72 -0.52 -21.25
N LYS A 265 12.68 0.81 -21.24
CA LYS A 265 11.48 1.58 -21.50
C LYS A 265 10.88 1.30 -22.88
N LYS A 266 11.71 1.26 -23.93
CA LYS A 266 11.27 0.93 -25.29
C LYS A 266 10.75 -0.50 -25.40
N GLU A 267 11.41 -1.46 -24.74
CA GLU A 267 10.94 -2.84 -24.66
C GLU A 267 9.61 -2.95 -23.93
N PHE A 268 9.47 -2.26 -22.79
CA PHE A 268 8.20 -2.18 -22.05
C PHE A 268 7.07 -1.58 -22.93
N GLU A 269 7.32 -0.44 -23.58
CA GLU A 269 6.34 0.19 -24.47
C GLU A 269 5.96 -0.73 -25.65
N LYS A 270 6.92 -1.49 -26.19
CA LYS A 270 6.67 -2.49 -27.23
C LYS A 270 5.78 -3.61 -26.72
N LEU A 271 6.10 -4.19 -25.56
CA LEU A 271 5.30 -5.25 -24.95
C LEU A 271 3.89 -4.75 -24.58
N GLN A 272 3.79 -3.51 -24.10
CA GLN A 272 2.50 -2.91 -23.77
C GLN A 272 1.60 -2.74 -25.03
N LYS A 273 2.17 -2.43 -26.18
CA LYS A 273 1.44 -2.36 -27.45
C LYS A 273 1.01 -3.72 -27.99
N LEU A 274 1.73 -4.77 -27.66
CA LEU A 274 1.42 -6.15 -28.07
C LEU A 274 0.41 -6.83 -27.14
N TRP A 275 0.18 -6.26 -25.95
CA TRP A 275 -0.75 -6.82 -25.01
C TRP A 275 -2.19 -6.40 -25.30
N GLU A 276 -3.09 -7.37 -25.30
CA GLU A 276 -4.53 -7.16 -25.44
C GLU A 276 -5.24 -7.70 -24.18
N PRO A 277 -6.17 -6.92 -23.57
CA PRO A 277 -6.91 -7.37 -22.40
C PRO A 277 -7.89 -8.48 -22.76
N ARG A 278 -7.91 -9.55 -21.95
CA ARG A 278 -8.91 -10.61 -22.07
C ARG A 278 -10.11 -10.30 -21.18
N LYS A 279 -11.31 -10.58 -21.67
CA LYS A 279 -12.53 -10.65 -20.89
C LYS A 279 -13.29 -11.90 -21.30
N LEU A 280 -13.23 -12.94 -20.47
CA LEU A 280 -13.70 -14.27 -20.80
C LEU A 280 -14.62 -14.79 -19.70
N ASN A 281 -15.62 -15.59 -20.10
CA ASN A 281 -16.43 -16.42 -19.22
C ASN A 281 -16.12 -17.88 -19.55
N PRO A 282 -15.02 -18.45 -19.03
CA PRO A 282 -14.54 -19.76 -19.44
C PRO A 282 -15.31 -20.90 -18.78
N ILE A 283 -15.29 -22.05 -19.43
CA ILE A 283 -15.61 -23.35 -18.86
C ILE A 283 -14.28 -23.99 -18.41
N LEU A 284 -14.26 -24.62 -17.25
CA LEU A 284 -13.07 -25.16 -16.55
C LEU A 284 -12.23 -26.15 -17.37
N GLU A 285 -12.82 -26.73 -18.43
CA GLU A 285 -12.19 -27.78 -19.25
C GLU A 285 -11.00 -27.30 -20.12
N ASN A 286 -10.76 -25.98 -20.20
CA ASN A 286 -9.76 -25.37 -21.10
C ASN A 286 -8.76 -24.43 -20.39
N VAL A 287 -8.40 -24.69 -19.13
CA VAL A 287 -7.45 -23.84 -18.40
C VAL A 287 -6.02 -24.27 -18.72
N GLU A 288 -5.26 -23.42 -19.39
CA GLU A 288 -3.88 -23.69 -19.82
C GLU A 288 -2.86 -23.47 -18.71
N GLU A 289 -1.72 -24.18 -18.78
CA GLU A 289 -0.59 -23.95 -17.88
C GLU A 289 -0.03 -22.54 -17.98
N GLY A 290 0.40 -21.98 -16.87
CA GLY A 290 0.99 -20.65 -16.81
C GLY A 290 -0.03 -19.49 -16.86
N THR A 291 -1.34 -19.80 -16.72
CA THR A 291 -2.40 -18.78 -16.71
C THR A 291 -2.77 -18.34 -15.28
N PRO A 292 -3.28 -17.11 -15.07
CA PRO A 292 -3.69 -16.65 -13.75
C PRO A 292 -4.88 -17.46 -13.19
N GLU A 293 -5.79 -17.88 -14.07
CA GLU A 293 -6.96 -18.70 -13.71
C GLU A 293 -6.54 -20.08 -13.19
N LEU A 294 -5.56 -20.73 -13.80
CA LEU A 294 -5.05 -22.00 -13.30
C LEU A 294 -4.48 -21.86 -11.88
N ASN A 295 -3.68 -20.82 -11.63
CA ASN A 295 -3.08 -20.64 -10.32
C ASN A 295 -4.11 -20.33 -9.22
N ALA A 296 -5.18 -19.60 -9.56
CA ALA A 296 -6.31 -19.37 -8.65
C ALA A 296 -7.05 -20.69 -8.32
N VAL A 297 -7.30 -21.54 -9.33
CA VAL A 297 -7.91 -22.85 -9.12
C VAL A 297 -7.01 -23.77 -8.32
N LEU A 298 -5.71 -23.84 -8.65
CA LEU A 298 -4.73 -24.66 -7.91
C LEU A 298 -4.64 -24.27 -6.44
N PHE A 299 -4.68 -22.97 -6.13
CA PHE A 299 -4.74 -22.49 -4.75
C PHE A 299 -5.92 -23.11 -4.00
N LEU A 300 -7.13 -23.05 -4.57
CA LEU A 300 -8.34 -23.64 -3.97
C LEU A 300 -8.26 -25.17 -3.89
N GLN A 301 -7.73 -25.83 -4.90
CA GLN A 301 -7.54 -27.31 -4.89
C GLN A 301 -6.55 -27.75 -3.82
N TYR A 302 -5.46 -27.00 -3.59
CA TYR A 302 -4.56 -27.31 -2.47
C TYR A 302 -5.26 -27.15 -1.12
N ILE A 303 -6.07 -26.11 -0.94
CA ILE A 303 -6.89 -25.94 0.27
C ILE A 303 -7.90 -27.08 0.42
N GLN A 304 -8.60 -27.46 -0.64
CA GLN A 304 -9.53 -28.61 -0.68
C GLN A 304 -8.85 -29.89 -0.21
N ASN A 305 -7.62 -30.15 -0.65
CA ASN A 305 -6.82 -31.30 -0.29
C ASN A 305 -6.11 -31.17 1.07
N LYS A 306 -6.41 -30.10 1.86
CA LYS A 306 -5.77 -29.80 3.15
C LYS A 306 -4.23 -29.63 3.05
N ASN A 307 -3.72 -29.35 1.86
CA ASN A 307 -2.31 -29.04 1.63
C ASN A 307 -2.10 -27.52 1.77
N TYR A 308 -1.60 -27.08 2.91
CA TYR A 308 -1.39 -25.66 3.21
C TYR A 308 0.04 -25.19 2.90
N GLY A 309 0.94 -26.10 2.55
CA GLY A 309 2.33 -25.76 2.20
C GLY A 309 2.48 -25.23 0.76
N SER A 310 1.86 -25.89 -0.21
CA SER A 310 1.92 -25.52 -1.62
C SER A 310 1.31 -24.16 -1.94
N PRO A 311 0.18 -23.74 -1.35
CA PRO A 311 -0.39 -22.42 -1.56
C PRO A 311 0.54 -21.24 -1.20
N VAL A 312 1.57 -21.48 -0.39
CA VAL A 312 2.56 -20.44 -0.03
C VAL A 312 3.35 -19.96 -1.25
N ASP A 313 3.50 -20.79 -2.28
CA ASP A 313 4.21 -20.43 -3.50
C ASP A 313 3.44 -19.42 -4.38
N PHE A 314 2.14 -19.17 -4.09
CA PHE A 314 1.32 -18.14 -4.72
C PHE A 314 1.40 -16.78 -4.03
N TYR A 315 2.11 -16.65 -2.91
CA TYR A 315 2.35 -15.33 -2.30
C TYR A 315 3.26 -14.47 -3.20
N PRO A 316 2.90 -13.21 -3.45
CA PRO A 316 3.75 -12.30 -4.22
C PRO A 316 5.07 -12.03 -3.52
N GLN A 317 6.18 -12.27 -4.22
CA GLN A 317 7.51 -11.98 -3.67
C GLN A 317 7.77 -10.47 -3.58
N SER A 318 7.20 -9.68 -4.49
CA SER A 318 7.24 -8.21 -4.44
C SER A 318 6.67 -7.62 -3.15
N LEU A 319 5.69 -8.30 -2.53
CA LEU A 319 5.05 -7.86 -1.29
C LEU A 319 5.58 -8.56 -0.03
N PHE A 320 6.12 -9.76 -0.18
CA PHE A 320 6.43 -10.67 0.94
C PHE A 320 7.88 -11.20 0.89
N LYS A 321 8.85 -10.33 0.60
CA LYS A 321 10.28 -10.69 0.45
C LYS A 321 10.88 -11.46 1.65
N SER A 322 10.36 -11.30 2.86
CA SER A 322 10.94 -11.83 4.10
C SER A 322 10.08 -12.87 4.83
N VAL A 323 9.06 -13.44 4.19
CA VAL A 323 8.11 -14.30 4.91
C VAL A 323 8.58 -15.74 4.99
N ILE A 324 8.65 -16.26 6.22
CA ILE A 324 8.99 -17.65 6.51
C ILE A 324 7.86 -18.57 6.02
N LYS A 325 8.18 -19.50 5.11
CA LYS A 325 7.22 -20.42 4.46
C LYS A 325 6.34 -21.16 5.47
N ASN A 326 6.91 -21.61 6.60
CA ASN A 326 6.18 -22.34 7.64
C ASN A 326 5.14 -21.47 8.37
N GLU A 327 5.39 -20.19 8.57
CA GLU A 327 4.43 -19.28 9.21
C GLU A 327 3.22 -19.05 8.32
N LYS A 328 3.41 -18.84 7.02
CA LYS A 328 2.31 -18.68 6.06
C LYS A 328 1.47 -19.94 5.91
N ALA A 329 2.11 -21.13 5.85
CA ALA A 329 1.40 -22.39 5.83
C ALA A 329 0.56 -22.60 7.11
N GLY A 330 1.13 -22.24 8.28
CA GLY A 330 0.42 -22.27 9.56
C GLY A 330 -0.78 -21.33 9.60
N LEU A 331 -0.65 -20.13 9.04
CA LEU A 331 -1.72 -19.15 8.93
C LEU A 331 -2.85 -19.65 8.03
N LEU A 332 -2.54 -20.13 6.83
CA LEU A 332 -3.52 -20.72 5.90
C LEU A 332 -4.24 -21.91 6.55
N LYS A 333 -3.52 -22.80 7.24
CA LYS A 333 -4.13 -23.90 7.98
C LYS A 333 -5.11 -23.40 9.03
N LYS A 334 -4.72 -22.38 9.82
CA LYS A 334 -5.60 -21.80 10.84
C LYS A 334 -6.88 -21.22 10.23
N GLN A 335 -6.76 -20.54 9.10
CA GLN A 335 -7.88 -19.89 8.42
C GLN A 335 -8.83 -20.89 7.76
N PHE A 336 -8.30 -21.90 7.04
CA PHE A 336 -9.09 -22.78 6.17
C PHE A 336 -9.40 -24.17 6.76
N LYS A 337 -8.92 -24.51 7.96
CA LYS A 337 -9.07 -25.87 8.52
C LYS A 337 -10.52 -26.36 8.63
N ASN A 338 -11.47 -25.45 8.86
CA ASN A 338 -12.89 -25.76 9.06
C ASN A 338 -13.72 -25.62 7.77
N ILE A 339 -13.10 -25.27 6.64
CA ILE A 339 -13.75 -25.11 5.35
C ILE A 339 -13.49 -26.38 4.53
N GLU A 340 -14.58 -27.02 4.05
CA GLU A 340 -14.54 -28.19 3.17
C GLU A 340 -15.03 -27.76 1.80
N ILE A 341 -14.10 -27.54 0.85
CA ILE A 341 -14.42 -27.12 -0.51
C ILE A 341 -14.96 -28.34 -1.28
N ASN A 342 -16.14 -28.19 -1.89
CA ASN A 342 -16.83 -29.25 -2.62
C ASN A 342 -16.74 -29.06 -4.14
N ASN A 343 -16.91 -27.81 -4.62
CA ASN A 343 -16.87 -27.49 -6.04
C ASN A 343 -16.17 -26.15 -6.29
N ILE A 344 -15.51 -26.05 -7.44
CA ILE A 344 -14.75 -24.86 -7.88
C ILE A 344 -15.12 -24.63 -9.35
N GLU A 345 -15.68 -23.46 -9.65
CA GLU A 345 -16.14 -23.10 -11.00
C GLU A 345 -15.69 -21.66 -11.33
N ILE A 346 -14.96 -21.47 -12.43
CA ILE A 346 -14.54 -20.15 -12.88
C ILE A 346 -15.74 -19.44 -13.50
N ILE A 347 -16.08 -18.23 -12.98
CA ILE A 347 -17.17 -17.41 -13.50
C ILE A 347 -16.66 -16.47 -14.60
N SER A 348 -15.54 -15.76 -14.32
CA SER A 348 -15.01 -14.78 -15.25
C SER A 348 -13.53 -14.50 -15.04
N ILE A 349 -12.89 -14.09 -16.13
CA ILE A 349 -11.51 -13.61 -16.15
C ILE A 349 -11.52 -12.25 -16.82
N GLU A 350 -10.91 -11.24 -16.17
CA GLU A 350 -10.78 -9.90 -16.71
C GLU A 350 -9.36 -9.35 -16.47
N ASP A 351 -8.66 -9.07 -17.57
CA ASP A 351 -7.33 -8.48 -17.52
C ASP A 351 -7.44 -6.96 -17.35
N SER A 352 -7.10 -6.46 -16.17
CA SER A 352 -7.14 -5.02 -15.85
C SER A 352 -5.85 -4.27 -16.21
N ALA A 353 -4.73 -5.00 -16.38
CA ALA A 353 -3.46 -4.48 -16.88
C ALA A 353 -2.62 -5.64 -17.45
N SER A 354 -1.56 -5.33 -18.18
CA SER A 354 -0.66 -6.35 -18.75
C SER A 354 -0.01 -7.28 -17.72
N ALA A 355 0.10 -6.84 -16.49
CA ALA A 355 0.61 -7.60 -15.35
C ALA A 355 -0.48 -8.04 -14.37
N VAL A 356 -1.76 -7.71 -14.60
CA VAL A 356 -2.83 -7.90 -13.61
C VAL A 356 -4.05 -8.54 -14.24
N SER A 357 -4.53 -9.62 -13.61
CA SER A 357 -5.76 -10.32 -14.00
C SER A 357 -6.67 -10.49 -12.78
N ASN A 358 -7.96 -10.28 -12.96
CA ASN A 358 -8.96 -10.59 -11.96
C ASN A 358 -9.68 -11.89 -12.37
N VAL A 359 -9.67 -12.87 -11.50
CA VAL A 359 -10.30 -14.17 -11.72
C VAL A 359 -11.40 -14.34 -10.67
N LYS A 360 -12.64 -14.47 -11.12
CA LYS A 360 -13.78 -14.71 -10.24
C LYS A 360 -14.16 -16.19 -10.29
N ILE A 361 -14.25 -16.82 -9.15
CA ILE A 361 -14.53 -18.26 -8.97
C ILE A 361 -15.71 -18.43 -8.06
N ASN A 362 -16.69 -19.23 -8.46
CA ASN A 362 -17.78 -19.70 -7.62
C ASN A 362 -17.30 -20.95 -6.87
N VAL A 363 -17.39 -20.92 -5.54
CA VAL A 363 -16.94 -22.02 -4.69
C VAL A 363 -18.10 -22.52 -3.84
N ALA A 364 -18.43 -23.81 -3.97
CA ALA A 364 -19.34 -24.48 -3.05
C ALA A 364 -18.52 -25.15 -1.93
N TYR A 365 -18.90 -24.94 -0.69
CA TYR A 365 -18.15 -25.43 0.48
C TYR A 365 -19.05 -25.65 1.69
N ASP A 366 -18.57 -26.43 2.66
CA ASP A 366 -19.23 -26.67 3.93
C ASP A 366 -18.43 -26.07 5.08
N ILE A 367 -19.13 -25.44 6.04
CA ILE A 367 -18.60 -25.08 7.36
C ILE A 367 -19.50 -25.71 8.40
N ASN A 368 -18.95 -26.55 9.29
CA ASN A 368 -19.71 -27.27 10.32
C ASN A 368 -20.92 -28.05 9.74
N LYS A 369 -20.77 -28.67 8.57
CA LYS A 369 -21.81 -29.38 7.82
C LYS A 369 -22.95 -28.51 7.25
N ILE A 370 -22.83 -27.20 7.31
CA ILE A 370 -23.74 -26.26 6.66
C ILE A 370 -23.14 -25.89 5.30
N LYS A 371 -23.97 -26.00 4.25
CA LYS A 371 -23.56 -25.75 2.87
C LYS A 371 -23.65 -24.28 2.54
N TYR A 372 -22.61 -23.79 1.92
CA TYR A 372 -22.49 -22.40 1.44
C TYR A 372 -22.01 -22.37 -0.01
N THR A 373 -22.25 -21.25 -0.66
CA THR A 373 -21.69 -20.91 -1.96
C THR A 373 -21.27 -19.44 -1.94
N SER A 374 -20.06 -19.16 -2.36
CA SER A 374 -19.55 -17.79 -2.44
C SER A 374 -18.80 -17.53 -3.73
N GLU A 375 -18.90 -16.31 -4.25
CA GLU A 375 -18.05 -15.82 -5.32
C GLU A 375 -16.75 -15.28 -4.71
N ILE A 376 -15.63 -15.84 -5.13
CA ILE A 376 -14.30 -15.49 -4.63
C ILE A 376 -13.55 -14.72 -5.73
N ASP A 377 -13.14 -13.50 -5.44
CA ASP A 377 -12.35 -12.66 -6.34
C ASP A 377 -10.85 -12.82 -6.06
N PHE A 378 -10.13 -13.35 -7.05
CA PHE A 378 -8.68 -13.43 -7.05
C PHE A 378 -8.09 -12.30 -7.87
N ARG A 379 -7.27 -11.47 -7.26
CA ARG A 379 -6.45 -10.49 -7.97
C ARG A 379 -5.07 -11.05 -8.18
N MET A 380 -4.78 -11.43 -9.42
CA MET A 380 -3.54 -12.06 -9.84
C MET A 380 -2.55 -11.01 -10.33
N ILE A 381 -1.27 -11.14 -9.98
CA ILE A 381 -0.18 -10.32 -10.53
C ILE A 381 0.90 -11.22 -11.13
N TYR A 382 1.50 -10.75 -12.22
CA TYR A 382 2.58 -11.47 -12.90
C TYR A 382 3.93 -10.94 -12.43
N GLU A 383 4.78 -11.83 -11.90
CA GLU A 383 6.09 -11.51 -11.34
C GLU A 383 7.20 -12.29 -12.03
N VAL A 384 8.34 -11.61 -12.25
CA VAL A 384 9.61 -12.19 -12.66
C VAL A 384 10.64 -11.79 -11.60
N ASP A 385 11.33 -12.75 -10.99
CA ASP A 385 12.34 -12.53 -9.93
C ASP A 385 11.89 -11.61 -8.79
N GLY A 386 10.59 -11.66 -8.45
CA GLY A 386 10.01 -10.87 -7.36
C GLY A 386 9.65 -9.44 -7.73
N GLU A 387 9.68 -9.08 -9.00
CA GLU A 387 9.22 -7.80 -9.51
C GLU A 387 8.02 -7.97 -10.45
N VAL A 388 7.10 -6.99 -10.44
CA VAL A 388 5.91 -7.02 -11.29
C VAL A 388 6.28 -6.65 -12.72
N HIS A 389 5.99 -7.56 -13.66
CA HIS A 389 6.33 -7.40 -15.06
C HIS A 389 5.10 -7.62 -15.98
N ASN A 390 5.21 -7.14 -17.23
CA ASN A 390 4.27 -7.52 -18.28
C ASN A 390 4.30 -9.05 -18.49
N ARG A 391 3.12 -9.68 -18.59
CA ARG A 391 2.97 -11.16 -18.77
C ARG A 391 3.65 -11.73 -20.02
N LEU A 392 4.00 -10.89 -20.98
CA LEU A 392 4.76 -11.29 -22.17
C LEU A 392 6.27 -11.45 -21.90
N VAL A 393 6.74 -11.04 -20.73
CA VAL A 393 8.12 -11.32 -20.30
C VAL A 393 8.22 -12.80 -19.90
N PRO A 394 9.16 -13.56 -20.45
CA PRO A 394 9.28 -15.01 -20.16
C PRO A 394 9.71 -15.28 -18.72
N ASN A 395 9.48 -16.53 -18.28
CA ASN A 395 9.89 -17.07 -16.99
C ASN A 395 9.25 -16.42 -15.76
N GLY A 396 8.19 -15.66 -15.92
CA GLY A 396 7.40 -15.16 -14.81
C GLY A 396 6.35 -16.16 -14.32
N LYS A 397 5.76 -15.84 -13.18
CA LYS A 397 4.67 -16.61 -12.58
C LYS A 397 3.53 -15.71 -12.12
N TRP A 398 2.33 -16.23 -12.11
CA TRP A 398 1.18 -15.58 -11.53
C TRP A 398 1.12 -15.84 -10.03
N THR A 399 0.97 -14.77 -9.25
CA THR A 399 0.82 -14.81 -7.80
C THR A 399 -0.49 -14.13 -7.40
N ILE A 400 -0.96 -14.39 -6.17
CA ILE A 400 -2.25 -13.92 -5.69
C ILE A 400 -2.04 -12.69 -4.81
N TYR A 401 -2.32 -11.50 -5.35
CA TYR A 401 -2.12 -10.23 -4.65
C TYR A 401 -2.92 -10.11 -3.35
N ASN A 402 -4.18 -10.57 -3.37
CA ASN A 402 -5.11 -10.51 -2.23
C ASN A 402 -5.21 -11.80 -1.43
N ILE A 403 -4.17 -12.65 -1.44
CA ILE A 403 -4.17 -14.00 -0.86
C ILE A 403 -4.61 -14.04 0.61
N GLU A 404 -4.19 -13.06 1.41
CA GLU A 404 -4.53 -12.99 2.83
C GLU A 404 -5.98 -12.56 3.09
N GLY A 405 -6.62 -11.91 2.13
CA GLY A 405 -8.02 -11.49 2.19
C GLY A 405 -9.03 -12.51 1.66
N ILE A 406 -8.56 -13.60 1.03
CA ILE A 406 -9.44 -14.57 0.38
C ILE A 406 -10.36 -15.27 1.38
N ILE A 407 -9.89 -15.56 2.60
CA ILE A 407 -10.68 -16.24 3.63
C ILE A 407 -11.98 -15.50 3.98
N HIS A 408 -11.96 -14.17 3.97
CA HIS A 408 -13.12 -13.34 4.32
C HIS A 408 -14.25 -13.40 3.28
N GLN A 409 -13.94 -13.88 2.09
CA GLN A 409 -14.93 -14.08 1.03
C GLN A 409 -15.68 -15.42 1.19
N PHE A 410 -15.18 -16.33 2.04
CA PHE A 410 -15.82 -17.60 2.39
C PHE A 410 -16.83 -17.49 3.53
N ILE A 411 -16.77 -16.42 4.33
CA ILE A 411 -17.68 -16.26 5.46
C ILE A 411 -18.88 -15.44 4.94
N PRO A 412 -20.10 -16.01 4.94
CA PRO A 412 -21.28 -15.22 4.57
C PRO A 412 -21.38 -14.01 5.51
N ASN A 413 -21.54 -12.83 4.95
CA ASN A 413 -21.87 -11.64 5.74
C ASN A 413 -23.17 -11.95 6.50
N SER A 414 -23.07 -12.16 7.82
CA SER A 414 -24.17 -12.41 8.74
C SER A 414 -24.90 -11.10 9.05
#